data_bcdd210cfbc8f8b57b8eb99d7c5bd28c
#
_entry.id   bcdd210cfbc8f8b57b8eb99d7c5bd28c
#
_cell.length_a   1.000
_cell.length_b   1.000
_cell.length_c   1.000
_cell.angle_alpha   90.00
_cell.angle_beta   90.00
_cell.angle_gamma   90.00
#
_symmetry.space_group_name_H-M   'P 1'
#
loop_
_entity.id
_entity.type
_entity.pdbx_description
1 polymer ?
#
loop_
_entity_poly.entity_id
_entity_poly.type
_entity_poly.pdbx_seq_one_letter_code
_entity_poly.pdbx_strand_id
1 'polypeptide(L)'
;MEKRVVITGLGVVAPNGVGLDAFQYAIKNGISGIRHFEELERLKFSCQIAGMPNVSMELALQYFTELELKNFNATGILYGVIAGIDAWKDAGLSMEIQEEPDWDGGTIFGAGTSGVEKFRESIYKIDDFKGRNLGSTTVIQTMNSGISAYLAGKLGLGNQVTTNSSACTTGTESIIMAYDRIKSGQAKRILAGSTSDSGPYVWGGFDAMRVCTFRHNDSPVTGSRPMSQSASGFVPASGAGALVLEDMEAALARGARIYAEVLGGDLNSGGQRGLGTLTAPNPLAVQKCIQNAMKSSGITAQDVDVINGHLTAT
;
A
#
# COMPACT_ATOMS: atom_id res chain seq x y z
N MET A 1 -23.30 -12.05 17.79
CA MET A 1 -22.10 -12.90 17.68
C MET A 1 -21.08 -12.15 16.88
N GLU A 2 -19.81 -12.25 17.26
CA GLU A 2 -18.71 -11.69 16.45
C GLU A 2 -18.62 -12.45 15.12
N LYS A 3 -18.33 -11.70 14.04
CA LYS A 3 -18.23 -12.27 12.69
C LYS A 3 -16.82 -12.80 12.45
N ARG A 4 -16.69 -13.90 11.70
CA ARG A 4 -15.41 -14.36 11.18
C ARG A 4 -15.08 -13.59 9.90
N VAL A 5 -13.81 -13.25 9.73
CA VAL A 5 -13.37 -12.39 8.63
C VAL A 5 -12.42 -13.16 7.73
N VAL A 6 -12.69 -13.15 6.44
CA VAL A 6 -11.90 -13.89 5.43
C VAL A 6 -11.39 -12.96 4.33
N ILE A 7 -10.30 -13.36 3.69
CA ILE A 7 -9.74 -12.71 2.50
C ILE A 7 -10.28 -13.43 1.27
N THR A 8 -10.94 -12.66 0.39
CA THR A 8 -11.55 -13.19 -0.84
C THR A 8 -10.93 -12.65 -2.11
N GLY A 9 -10.18 -11.55 -2.04
CA GLY A 9 -9.53 -10.96 -3.20
C GLY A 9 -8.18 -10.34 -2.89
N LEU A 10 -7.29 -10.40 -3.87
CA LEU A 10 -5.92 -9.93 -3.80
C LEU A 10 -5.64 -9.01 -5.00
N GLY A 11 -4.86 -7.94 -4.78
CA GLY A 11 -4.38 -7.09 -5.86
C GLY A 11 -3.02 -6.50 -5.53
N VAL A 12 -2.16 -6.37 -6.52
CA VAL A 12 -0.79 -5.91 -6.32
C VAL A 12 -0.25 -5.13 -7.52
N VAL A 13 0.45 -4.05 -7.21
CA VAL A 13 1.27 -3.29 -8.13
C VAL A 13 2.65 -3.15 -7.50
N ALA A 14 3.61 -3.90 -7.98
CA ALA A 14 4.96 -3.96 -7.43
C ALA A 14 6.02 -3.73 -8.51
N PRO A 15 7.25 -3.30 -8.14
CA PRO A 15 8.33 -3.10 -9.11
C PRO A 15 8.71 -4.33 -9.95
N ASN A 16 8.47 -5.52 -9.42
CA ASN A 16 8.76 -6.79 -10.09
C ASN A 16 7.54 -7.46 -10.73
N GLY A 17 6.36 -6.84 -10.66
CA GLY A 17 5.15 -7.36 -11.31
C GLY A 17 3.91 -6.53 -11.01
N VAL A 18 3.13 -6.24 -12.04
CA VAL A 18 1.82 -5.62 -11.93
C VAL A 18 0.75 -6.70 -12.18
N GLY A 19 -0.15 -6.87 -11.23
CA GLY A 19 -1.11 -7.97 -11.19
C GLY A 19 -0.56 -9.25 -10.54
N LEU A 20 -1.46 -10.13 -10.09
CA LEU A 20 -1.11 -11.31 -9.30
C LEU A 20 -0.20 -12.29 -10.02
N ASP A 21 -0.49 -12.60 -11.29
CA ASP A 21 0.26 -13.59 -12.06
C ASP A 21 1.72 -13.17 -12.26
N ALA A 22 1.94 -11.92 -12.69
CA ALA A 22 3.28 -11.39 -12.90
C ALA A 22 4.07 -11.31 -11.59
N PHE A 23 3.43 -10.86 -10.52
CA PHE A 23 4.04 -10.77 -9.19
C PHE A 23 4.37 -12.16 -8.63
N GLN A 24 3.45 -13.12 -8.72
CA GLN A 24 3.68 -14.50 -8.28
C GLN A 24 4.82 -15.15 -9.05
N TYR A 25 4.85 -14.96 -10.37
CA TYR A 25 5.94 -15.45 -11.22
C TYR A 25 7.29 -14.86 -10.78
N ALA A 26 7.34 -13.55 -10.57
CA ALA A 26 8.56 -12.87 -10.15
C ALA A 26 9.06 -13.37 -8.79
N ILE A 27 8.18 -13.53 -7.80
CA ILE A 27 8.56 -14.06 -6.48
C ILE A 27 9.07 -15.50 -6.58
N LYS A 28 8.35 -16.36 -7.30
CA LYS A 28 8.75 -17.79 -7.44
C LYS A 28 10.10 -17.96 -8.12
N ASN A 29 10.48 -17.04 -9.01
CA ASN A 29 11.71 -17.09 -9.78
C ASN A 29 12.81 -16.15 -9.24
N GLY A 30 12.60 -15.48 -8.10
CA GLY A 30 13.58 -14.58 -7.50
C GLY A 30 13.90 -13.35 -8.37
N ILE A 31 12.93 -12.88 -9.17
CA ILE A 31 13.11 -11.72 -10.05
C ILE A 31 12.99 -10.44 -9.24
N SER A 32 14.07 -9.66 -9.20
CA SER A 32 14.10 -8.35 -8.54
C SER A 32 13.48 -7.27 -9.42
N GLY A 33 12.72 -6.35 -8.82
CA GLY A 33 12.24 -5.14 -9.47
C GLY A 33 13.13 -3.91 -9.23
N ILE A 34 14.27 -4.09 -8.57
CA ILE A 34 15.19 -3.00 -8.26
C ILE A 34 16.11 -2.76 -9.47
N ARG A 35 16.27 -1.49 -9.84
CA ARG A 35 17.12 -1.06 -10.94
C ARG A 35 17.82 0.26 -10.61
N HIS A 36 18.86 0.58 -11.38
CA HIS A 36 19.52 1.89 -11.35
C HIS A 36 18.60 2.97 -11.95
N PHE A 37 18.62 4.16 -11.37
CA PHE A 37 17.88 5.33 -11.83
C PHE A 37 18.83 6.48 -12.08
N GLU A 38 19.07 6.80 -13.35
CA GLU A 38 19.92 7.92 -13.79
C GLU A 38 19.48 9.27 -13.18
N GLU A 39 18.18 9.43 -12.92
CA GLU A 39 17.67 10.64 -12.27
C GLU A 39 18.20 10.81 -10.85
N LEU A 40 18.27 9.72 -10.06
CA LEU A 40 18.81 9.77 -8.70
C LEU A 40 20.30 10.10 -8.71
N GLU A 41 21.04 9.52 -9.67
CA GLU A 41 22.45 9.85 -9.89
C GLU A 41 22.63 11.32 -10.25
N ARG A 42 21.88 11.82 -11.24
CA ARG A 42 21.88 13.23 -11.67
C ARG A 42 21.56 14.20 -10.51
N LEU A 43 20.64 13.80 -9.63
CA LEU A 43 20.25 14.56 -8.45
C LEU A 43 21.23 14.37 -7.27
N LYS A 44 22.29 13.59 -7.44
CA LYS A 44 23.35 13.34 -6.44
C LYS A 44 22.85 12.63 -5.17
N PHE A 45 21.88 11.73 -5.32
CA PHE A 45 21.48 10.85 -4.24
C PHE A 45 22.61 9.87 -3.91
N SER A 46 22.74 9.52 -2.62
CA SER A 46 23.67 8.47 -2.20
C SER A 46 23.20 7.09 -2.70
N CYS A 47 21.92 6.83 -2.60
CA CYS A 47 21.27 5.65 -3.15
C CYS A 47 20.74 5.95 -4.56
N GLN A 48 21.32 5.30 -5.58
CA GLN A 48 20.98 5.51 -6.98
C GLN A 48 20.13 4.38 -7.56
N ILE A 49 19.72 3.44 -6.70
CA ILE A 49 18.87 2.32 -7.06
C ILE A 49 17.51 2.43 -6.38
N ALA A 50 16.46 1.98 -7.05
CA ALA A 50 15.11 2.00 -6.52
C ALA A 50 14.23 0.92 -7.16
N GLY A 51 13.05 0.70 -6.57
CA GLY A 51 11.99 -0.13 -7.12
C GLY A 51 10.79 0.73 -7.53
N MET A 52 10.45 0.78 -8.82
CA MET A 52 9.28 1.50 -9.32
C MET A 52 8.50 0.60 -10.28
N PRO A 53 7.18 0.42 -10.04
CA PRO A 53 6.32 -0.33 -10.94
C PRO A 53 6.30 0.27 -12.35
N ASN A 54 6.29 -0.60 -13.36
CA ASN A 54 6.13 -0.18 -14.74
C ASN A 54 4.65 -0.24 -15.14
N VAL A 55 3.96 0.89 -15.05
CA VAL A 55 2.56 1.02 -15.48
C VAL A 55 2.53 1.83 -16.77
N SER A 56 2.22 1.17 -17.89
CA SER A 56 2.06 1.84 -19.18
C SER A 56 0.76 2.66 -19.23
N MET A 57 0.69 3.62 -20.14
CA MET A 57 -0.54 4.37 -20.39
C MET A 57 -1.69 3.45 -20.83
N GLU A 58 -1.41 2.45 -21.65
CA GLU A 58 -2.39 1.44 -22.08
C GLU A 58 -2.98 0.67 -20.89
N LEU A 59 -2.13 0.27 -19.95
CA LEU A 59 -2.60 -0.37 -18.71
C LEU A 59 -3.41 0.60 -17.85
N ALA A 60 -2.97 1.83 -17.68
CA ALA A 60 -3.67 2.83 -16.89
C ALA A 60 -5.08 3.12 -17.43
N LEU A 61 -5.26 3.12 -18.76
CA LEU A 61 -6.55 3.32 -19.44
C LEU A 61 -7.57 2.19 -19.20
N GLN A 62 -7.15 1.04 -18.66
CA GLN A 62 -8.09 -0.01 -18.24
C GLN A 62 -8.79 0.31 -16.91
N TYR A 63 -8.28 1.27 -16.15
CA TYR A 63 -8.75 1.65 -14.82
C TYR A 63 -9.21 3.10 -14.73
N PHE A 64 -8.74 3.95 -15.63
CA PHE A 64 -9.02 5.38 -15.69
C PHE A 64 -9.47 5.78 -17.09
N THR A 65 -10.27 6.81 -17.17
CA THR A 65 -10.59 7.47 -18.44
C THR A 65 -9.42 8.38 -18.88
N GLU A 66 -9.34 8.69 -20.17
CA GLU A 66 -8.37 9.67 -20.68
C GLU A 66 -8.48 11.02 -19.98
N LEU A 67 -9.71 11.42 -19.64
CA LEU A 67 -9.96 12.68 -18.93
C LEU A 67 -9.40 12.67 -17.50
N GLU A 68 -9.54 11.55 -16.77
CA GLU A 68 -8.96 11.39 -15.44
C GLU A 68 -7.44 11.40 -15.49
N LEU A 69 -6.82 10.79 -16.51
CA LEU A 69 -5.36 10.75 -16.67
C LEU A 69 -4.77 12.06 -17.18
N LYS A 70 -5.58 13.00 -17.64
CA LYS A 70 -5.08 14.29 -18.10
C LYS A 70 -4.45 15.09 -16.96
N ASN A 71 -3.15 15.37 -17.07
CA ASN A 71 -2.36 16.03 -16.01
C ASN A 71 -2.34 15.26 -14.68
N PHE A 72 -2.39 13.94 -14.74
CA PHE A 72 -2.34 13.07 -13.58
C PHE A 72 -0.89 12.71 -13.23
N ASN A 73 -0.45 13.04 -12.00
CA ASN A 73 0.92 12.84 -11.52
C ASN A 73 1.00 12.15 -10.14
N ALA A 74 -0.13 11.68 -9.59
CA ALA A 74 -0.17 10.99 -8.32
C ALA A 74 0.05 9.49 -8.52
N THR A 75 1.30 9.05 -8.59
CA THR A 75 1.65 7.65 -8.87
C THR A 75 1.09 6.69 -7.83
N GLY A 76 1.07 7.08 -6.56
CA GLY A 76 0.47 6.27 -5.49
C GLY A 76 -1.03 6.03 -5.72
N ILE A 77 -1.78 7.05 -6.14
CA ILE A 77 -3.20 6.86 -6.48
C ILE A 77 -3.35 5.92 -7.67
N LEU A 78 -2.51 6.07 -8.70
CA LEU A 78 -2.50 5.19 -9.87
C LEU A 78 -2.31 3.72 -9.44
N TYR A 79 -1.28 3.44 -8.67
CA TYR A 79 -0.98 2.08 -8.20
C TYR A 79 -2.08 1.53 -7.30
N GLY A 80 -2.56 2.36 -6.36
CA GLY A 80 -3.60 1.96 -5.42
C GLY A 80 -4.93 1.65 -6.09
N VAL A 81 -5.34 2.43 -7.11
CA VAL A 81 -6.55 2.17 -7.88
C VAL A 81 -6.43 0.86 -8.67
N ILE A 82 -5.30 0.63 -9.33
CA ILE A 82 -5.07 -0.64 -10.07
C ILE A 82 -5.13 -1.81 -9.09
N ALA A 83 -4.36 -1.79 -8.01
CA ALA A 83 -4.35 -2.88 -7.03
C ALA A 83 -5.73 -3.10 -6.38
N GLY A 84 -6.43 -2.01 -6.02
CA GLY A 84 -7.75 -2.11 -5.40
C GLY A 84 -8.82 -2.68 -6.33
N ILE A 85 -8.86 -2.24 -7.58
CA ILE A 85 -9.80 -2.77 -8.58
C ILE A 85 -9.48 -4.23 -8.91
N ASP A 86 -8.20 -4.58 -9.02
CA ASP A 86 -7.80 -5.97 -9.27
C ASP A 86 -8.19 -6.88 -8.10
N ALA A 87 -8.01 -6.43 -6.85
CA ALA A 87 -8.47 -7.18 -5.68
C ALA A 87 -10.00 -7.38 -5.69
N TRP A 88 -10.74 -6.34 -6.08
CA TRP A 88 -12.21 -6.42 -6.18
C TRP A 88 -12.67 -7.41 -7.25
N LYS A 89 -12.04 -7.39 -8.42
CA LYS A 89 -12.29 -8.36 -9.50
C LYS A 89 -11.88 -9.78 -9.10
N ASP A 90 -10.72 -9.95 -8.45
CA ASP A 90 -10.25 -11.26 -7.98
C ASP A 90 -11.18 -11.86 -6.92
N ALA A 91 -11.83 -11.02 -6.10
CA ALA A 91 -12.90 -11.43 -5.21
C ALA A 91 -14.18 -11.89 -5.93
N GLY A 92 -14.28 -11.72 -7.24
CA GLY A 92 -15.50 -12.01 -8.03
C GLY A 92 -16.63 -11.03 -7.74
N LEU A 93 -16.32 -9.82 -7.30
CA LEU A 93 -17.32 -8.77 -7.03
C LEU A 93 -17.61 -7.96 -8.28
N SER A 94 -18.88 -7.51 -8.42
CA SER A 94 -19.30 -6.72 -9.57
C SER A 94 -18.63 -5.35 -9.59
N MET A 95 -18.29 -4.90 -10.78
CA MET A 95 -17.84 -3.52 -11.07
C MET A 95 -18.98 -2.62 -11.52
N GLU A 96 -20.17 -3.15 -11.62
CA GLU A 96 -21.35 -2.40 -12.05
C GLU A 96 -21.84 -1.52 -10.90
N ILE A 97 -21.79 -0.19 -11.11
CA ILE A 97 -22.29 0.77 -10.14
C ILE A 97 -23.80 0.78 -10.20
N GLN A 98 -24.42 0.44 -9.08
CA GLN A 98 -25.87 0.45 -8.92
C GLN A 98 -26.36 1.88 -8.63
N GLU A 99 -27.68 2.10 -8.77
CA GLU A 99 -28.31 3.38 -8.39
C GLU A 99 -28.14 3.67 -6.91
N GLU A 100 -28.27 2.65 -6.05
CA GLU A 100 -27.96 2.75 -4.62
C GLU A 100 -26.51 2.33 -4.34
N PRO A 101 -25.79 3.07 -3.46
CA PRO A 101 -24.46 2.67 -2.99
C PRO A 101 -24.47 1.30 -2.30
N ASP A 102 -23.35 0.59 -2.36
CA ASP A 102 -23.14 -0.62 -1.56
C ASP A 102 -22.94 -0.25 -0.07
N TRP A 103 -24.04 -0.20 0.68
CA TRP A 103 -24.02 0.13 2.12
C TRP A 103 -23.27 -0.90 2.98
N ASP A 104 -23.08 -2.10 2.49
CA ASP A 104 -22.34 -3.18 3.14
C ASP A 104 -20.84 -3.18 2.78
N GLY A 105 -20.45 -2.42 1.76
CA GLY A 105 -19.09 -2.32 1.22
C GLY A 105 -18.43 -0.99 1.49
N GLY A 106 -17.17 -1.02 1.92
CA GLY A 106 -16.36 0.16 2.18
C GLY A 106 -14.91 0.02 1.74
N THR A 107 -14.12 1.07 1.93
CA THR A 107 -12.66 1.03 1.70
C THR A 107 -11.89 1.72 2.81
N ILE A 108 -10.82 1.06 3.25
CA ILE A 108 -9.81 1.59 4.16
C ILE A 108 -8.46 1.43 3.45
N PHE A 109 -8.01 2.50 2.80
CA PHE A 109 -6.84 2.42 1.93
C PHE A 109 -5.82 3.49 2.32
N GLY A 110 -4.72 3.07 2.90
CA GLY A 110 -3.74 3.95 3.48
C GLY A 110 -2.74 4.53 2.49
N ALA A 111 -2.22 5.72 2.82
CA ALA A 111 -1.13 6.35 2.10
C ALA A 111 -0.27 7.18 3.06
N GLY A 112 1.04 7.03 3.01
CA GLY A 112 1.97 7.85 3.81
C GLY A 112 2.05 9.27 3.27
N THR A 113 2.22 9.39 1.96
CA THR A 113 2.20 10.63 1.17
C THR A 113 1.45 10.37 -0.12
N SER A 114 0.83 11.39 -0.70
CA SER A 114 0.12 11.26 -1.96
C SER A 114 0.33 12.50 -2.83
N GLY A 115 0.57 12.28 -4.13
CA GLY A 115 0.64 13.31 -5.14
C GLY A 115 1.80 14.31 -4.95
N VAL A 116 2.93 13.87 -4.44
CA VAL A 116 4.08 14.77 -4.15
C VAL A 116 4.56 15.50 -5.40
N GLU A 117 4.64 14.80 -6.55
CA GLU A 117 4.96 15.45 -7.84
C GLU A 117 3.88 16.45 -8.25
N LYS A 118 2.62 16.13 -8.02
CA LYS A 118 1.52 17.07 -8.30
C LYS A 118 1.57 18.28 -7.40
N PHE A 119 1.95 18.10 -6.15
CA PHE A 119 2.13 19.19 -5.20
C PHE A 119 3.25 20.12 -5.64
N ARG A 120 4.39 19.56 -6.04
CA ARG A 120 5.54 20.29 -6.58
C ARG A 120 5.16 21.10 -7.83
N GLU A 121 4.50 20.47 -8.80
CA GLU A 121 3.99 21.17 -10.00
C GLU A 121 3.08 22.32 -9.63
N SER A 122 2.22 22.12 -8.63
CA SER A 122 1.28 23.14 -8.17
C SER A 122 1.97 24.33 -7.52
N ILE A 123 3.01 24.09 -6.72
CA ILE A 123 3.82 25.15 -6.09
C ILE A 123 4.42 26.05 -7.18
N TYR A 124 5.12 25.46 -8.17
CA TYR A 124 5.71 26.27 -9.26
C TYR A 124 4.67 27.06 -10.06
N LYS A 125 3.49 26.48 -10.34
CA LYS A 125 2.44 27.19 -11.02
C LYS A 125 1.90 28.37 -10.22
N ILE A 126 1.80 28.20 -8.90
CA ILE A 126 1.36 29.30 -8.00
C ILE A 126 2.41 30.40 -7.95
N ASP A 127 3.69 30.07 -7.78
CA ASP A 127 4.80 31.00 -7.71
C ASP A 127 4.97 31.78 -9.03
N ASP A 128 4.66 31.13 -10.16
CA ASP A 128 4.63 31.74 -11.50
C ASP A 128 3.35 32.51 -11.79
N PHE A 129 2.48 32.75 -10.81
CA PHE A 129 1.17 33.43 -10.97
C PHE A 129 0.20 32.72 -11.94
N LYS A 130 0.37 31.41 -12.14
CA LYS A 130 -0.43 30.53 -13.02
C LYS A 130 -1.43 29.65 -12.26
N GLY A 131 -1.89 30.05 -11.08
CA GLY A 131 -2.77 29.24 -10.23
C GLY A 131 -4.06 28.77 -10.91
N ARG A 132 -4.59 29.55 -11.88
CA ARG A 132 -5.76 29.15 -12.69
C ARG A 132 -5.50 27.92 -13.58
N ASN A 133 -4.24 27.54 -13.81
CA ASN A 133 -3.83 26.41 -14.65
C ASN A 133 -3.58 25.12 -13.84
N LEU A 134 -3.97 25.07 -12.56
CA LEU A 134 -3.77 23.90 -11.71
C LEU A 134 -4.58 22.68 -12.15
N GLY A 135 -5.78 22.89 -12.65
CA GLY A 135 -6.70 21.81 -13.04
C GLY A 135 -7.60 21.34 -11.89
N SER A 136 -8.77 20.85 -12.24
CA SER A 136 -9.83 20.46 -11.28
C SER A 136 -9.47 19.24 -10.41
N THR A 137 -8.60 18.38 -10.89
CA THR A 137 -8.19 17.15 -10.19
C THR A 137 -7.00 17.34 -9.23
N THR A 138 -6.43 18.53 -9.16
CA THR A 138 -5.25 18.80 -8.32
C THR A 138 -5.51 18.46 -6.85
N VAL A 139 -6.63 18.88 -6.30
CA VAL A 139 -6.95 18.64 -4.88
C VAL A 139 -7.01 17.15 -4.57
N ILE A 140 -7.76 16.37 -5.35
CA ILE A 140 -7.89 14.94 -5.11
C ILE A 140 -6.56 14.19 -5.28
N GLN A 141 -5.67 14.68 -6.16
CA GLN A 141 -4.34 14.09 -6.35
C GLN A 141 -3.38 14.39 -5.20
N THR A 142 -3.55 15.50 -4.48
CA THR A 142 -2.64 15.93 -3.40
C THR A 142 -3.13 15.58 -2.00
N MET A 143 -4.37 15.12 -1.87
CA MET A 143 -4.92 14.67 -0.59
C MET A 143 -4.62 13.17 -0.39
N ASN A 144 -4.17 12.78 0.80
CA ASN A 144 -3.99 11.36 1.12
C ASN A 144 -5.27 10.54 0.97
N SER A 145 -6.44 11.16 1.22
CA SER A 145 -7.75 10.54 1.01
C SER A 145 -8.14 10.35 -0.47
N GLY A 146 -7.36 10.89 -1.41
CA GLY A 146 -7.63 10.76 -2.84
C GLY A 146 -7.75 9.32 -3.31
N ILE A 147 -6.90 8.43 -2.81
CA ILE A 147 -6.95 7.00 -3.16
C ILE A 147 -8.29 6.36 -2.73
N SER A 148 -8.72 6.56 -1.49
CA SER A 148 -9.98 6.01 -0.99
C SER A 148 -11.19 6.61 -1.71
N ALA A 149 -11.13 7.90 -2.05
CA ALA A 149 -12.18 8.57 -2.82
C ALA A 149 -12.31 8.00 -4.26
N TYR A 150 -11.18 7.78 -4.94
CA TYR A 150 -11.20 7.14 -6.26
C TYR A 150 -11.78 5.73 -6.20
N LEU A 151 -11.33 4.90 -5.26
CA LEU A 151 -11.82 3.53 -5.11
C LEU A 151 -13.31 3.51 -4.75
N ALA A 152 -13.75 4.32 -3.80
CA ALA A 152 -15.16 4.40 -3.43
C ALA A 152 -16.05 4.81 -4.60
N GLY A 153 -15.64 5.83 -5.37
CA GLY A 153 -16.39 6.28 -6.54
C GLY A 153 -16.43 5.25 -7.66
N LYS A 154 -15.32 4.55 -7.93
CA LYS A 154 -15.23 3.54 -8.99
C LYS A 154 -15.95 2.23 -8.64
N LEU A 155 -16.19 1.94 -7.36
CA LEU A 155 -16.80 0.71 -6.87
C LEU A 155 -18.20 0.93 -6.27
N GLY A 156 -18.70 2.17 -6.22
CA GLY A 156 -20.00 2.48 -5.67
C GLY A 156 -20.15 2.18 -4.17
N LEU A 157 -19.07 2.34 -3.38
CA LEU A 157 -19.04 1.96 -1.97
C LEU A 157 -19.74 3.00 -1.09
N GLY A 158 -20.70 2.56 -0.28
CA GLY A 158 -21.54 3.39 0.60
C GLY A 158 -21.21 3.29 2.09
N ASN A 159 -20.38 2.32 2.49
CA ASN A 159 -19.94 2.17 3.88
C ASN A 159 -18.75 3.10 4.19
N GLN A 160 -17.94 2.79 5.18
CA GLN A 160 -16.79 3.61 5.57
C GLN A 160 -15.80 3.78 4.42
N VAL A 161 -15.44 5.04 4.14
CA VAL A 161 -14.38 5.42 3.20
C VAL A 161 -13.37 6.24 3.99
N THR A 162 -12.16 5.71 4.19
CA THR A 162 -11.13 6.41 4.97
C THR A 162 -9.73 6.06 4.48
N THR A 163 -8.79 6.93 4.80
CA THR A 163 -7.36 6.75 4.56
C THR A 163 -6.62 6.95 5.87
N ASN A 164 -5.88 5.92 6.30
CA ASN A 164 -4.95 6.02 7.42
C ASN A 164 -3.54 6.35 6.91
N SER A 165 -2.69 6.81 7.82
CA SER A 165 -1.29 7.14 7.54
C SER A 165 -0.45 6.87 8.78
N SER A 166 0.17 5.71 8.83
CA SER A 166 0.99 5.21 9.94
C SER A 166 2.35 4.72 9.46
N ALA A 167 2.95 5.45 8.51
CA ALA A 167 4.23 5.11 7.88
C ALA A 167 4.24 3.65 7.38
N CYS A 168 5.26 2.87 7.75
CA CYS A 168 5.43 1.49 7.28
C CYS A 168 4.34 0.52 7.75
N THR A 169 3.58 0.84 8.79
CA THR A 169 2.47 0.01 9.29
C THR A 169 1.12 0.33 8.64
N THR A 170 1.06 1.33 7.79
CA THR A 170 -0.18 1.82 7.16
C THR A 170 -1.03 0.69 6.57
N GLY A 171 -0.43 -0.22 5.80
CA GLY A 171 -1.17 -1.34 5.19
C GLY A 171 -1.69 -2.35 6.21
N THR A 172 -0.89 -2.70 7.21
CA THR A 172 -1.30 -3.59 8.29
C THR A 172 -2.43 -2.97 9.11
N GLU A 173 -2.34 -1.68 9.42
CA GLU A 173 -3.39 -0.95 10.12
C GLU A 173 -4.70 -0.91 9.31
N SER A 174 -4.64 -0.70 8.00
CA SER A 174 -5.82 -0.76 7.12
C SER A 174 -6.53 -2.12 7.22
N ILE A 175 -5.77 -3.21 7.25
CA ILE A 175 -6.30 -4.57 7.37
C ILE A 175 -6.95 -4.77 8.75
N ILE A 176 -6.32 -4.33 9.83
CA ILE A 176 -6.86 -4.46 11.19
C ILE A 176 -8.13 -3.63 11.34
N MET A 177 -8.15 -2.39 10.86
CA MET A 177 -9.35 -1.55 10.89
C MET A 177 -10.51 -2.18 10.09
N ALA A 178 -10.22 -2.78 8.93
CA ALA A 178 -11.22 -3.50 8.13
C ALA A 178 -11.73 -4.75 8.86
N TYR A 179 -10.83 -5.52 9.46
CA TYR A 179 -11.15 -6.68 10.28
C TYR A 179 -12.10 -6.32 11.43
N ASP A 180 -11.76 -5.29 12.21
CA ASP A 180 -12.57 -4.86 13.36
C ASP A 180 -13.97 -4.40 12.93
N ARG A 181 -14.06 -3.69 11.80
CA ARG A 181 -15.34 -3.20 11.28
C ARG A 181 -16.25 -4.33 10.81
N ILE A 182 -15.70 -5.35 10.14
CA ILE A 182 -16.46 -6.53 9.69
C ILE A 182 -16.82 -7.41 10.90
N LYS A 183 -15.84 -7.68 11.77
CA LYS A 183 -16.04 -8.49 12.98
C LYS A 183 -17.15 -7.95 13.87
N SER A 184 -17.26 -6.62 14.00
CA SER A 184 -18.34 -5.95 14.75
C SER A 184 -19.67 -5.90 14.01
N GLY A 185 -19.77 -6.41 12.78
CA GLY A 185 -20.99 -6.42 11.96
C GLY A 185 -21.37 -5.08 11.36
N GLN A 186 -20.44 -4.10 11.30
CA GLN A 186 -20.71 -2.77 10.73
C GLN A 186 -20.51 -2.72 9.22
N ALA A 187 -19.91 -3.74 8.63
CA ALA A 187 -19.75 -3.94 7.17
C ALA A 187 -19.76 -5.43 6.86
N LYS A 188 -20.11 -5.80 5.63
CA LYS A 188 -19.96 -7.17 5.12
C LYS A 188 -18.66 -7.35 4.37
N ARG A 189 -18.17 -6.26 3.73
CA ARG A 189 -16.90 -6.28 2.99
C ARG A 189 -16.17 -4.95 3.07
N ILE A 190 -14.86 -5.02 3.10
CA ILE A 190 -13.99 -3.84 3.06
C ILE A 190 -12.81 -4.12 2.13
N LEU A 191 -12.59 -3.21 1.19
CA LEU A 191 -11.35 -3.15 0.43
C LEU A 191 -10.28 -2.46 1.28
N ALA A 192 -9.31 -3.23 1.75
CA ALA A 192 -8.21 -2.75 2.60
C ALA A 192 -6.89 -2.78 1.85
N GLY A 193 -6.05 -1.78 2.04
CA GLY A 193 -4.74 -1.76 1.39
C GLY A 193 -3.93 -0.53 1.70
N SER A 194 -2.82 -0.41 0.99
CA SER A 194 -2.00 0.79 1.05
C SER A 194 -1.21 1.01 -0.24
N THR A 195 -0.77 2.25 -0.43
CA THR A 195 -0.02 2.67 -1.60
C THR A 195 1.09 3.66 -1.23
N SER A 196 2.06 3.80 -2.12
CA SER A 196 3.17 4.73 -1.99
C SER A 196 3.50 5.37 -3.33
N ASP A 197 3.69 6.70 -3.32
CA ASP A 197 4.18 7.45 -4.49
C ASP A 197 5.61 7.04 -4.87
N SER A 198 5.93 7.23 -6.14
CA SER A 198 7.29 7.07 -6.70
C SER A 198 8.01 8.41 -6.81
N GLY A 199 9.33 8.36 -6.79
CA GLY A 199 10.16 9.44 -7.26
C GLY A 199 11.07 10.10 -6.22
N PRO A 200 12.01 10.94 -6.66
CA PRO A 200 13.07 11.48 -5.82
C PRO A 200 12.56 12.35 -4.68
N TYR A 201 11.43 13.03 -4.87
CA TYR A 201 10.88 13.95 -3.85
C TYR A 201 10.19 13.22 -2.69
N VAL A 202 9.84 11.93 -2.88
CA VAL A 202 9.40 11.04 -1.81
C VAL A 202 10.60 10.39 -1.13
N TRP A 203 11.56 9.93 -1.94
CA TRP A 203 12.70 9.13 -1.46
C TRP A 203 13.83 9.95 -0.83
N GLY A 204 13.95 11.24 -1.20
CA GLY A 204 15.04 12.11 -0.79
C GLY A 204 15.17 12.30 0.72
N GLY A 205 14.04 12.32 1.44
CA GLY A 205 14.07 12.37 2.91
C GLY A 205 14.78 11.18 3.55
N PHE A 206 14.56 9.98 3.00
CA PHE A 206 15.22 8.76 3.48
C PHE A 206 16.70 8.71 3.11
N ASP A 207 17.08 9.20 1.92
CA ASP A 207 18.49 9.33 1.53
C ASP A 207 19.21 10.31 2.45
N ALA A 208 18.59 11.45 2.75
CA ALA A 208 19.11 12.45 3.69
C ALA A 208 19.28 11.91 5.13
N MET A 209 18.41 11.00 5.57
CA MET A 209 18.53 10.28 6.83
C MET A 209 19.65 9.24 6.83
N ARG A 210 20.27 8.94 5.68
CA ARG A 210 21.31 7.92 5.48
C ARG A 210 20.84 6.50 5.84
N VAL A 211 19.57 6.20 5.66
CA VAL A 211 18.99 4.87 5.89
C VAL A 211 18.85 4.05 4.60
N CYS A 212 19.09 4.67 3.44
CA CYS A 212 19.13 3.98 2.16
C CYS A 212 20.52 3.37 1.88
N THR A 213 20.55 2.26 1.17
CA THR A 213 21.82 1.64 0.76
C THR A 213 22.51 2.46 -0.33
N PHE A 214 23.81 2.68 -0.18
CA PHE A 214 24.67 3.30 -1.22
C PHE A 214 25.78 2.35 -1.71
N ARG A 215 25.91 1.19 -1.08
CA ARG A 215 27.00 0.22 -1.38
C ARG A 215 26.69 -0.71 -2.55
N HIS A 216 25.47 -0.64 -3.07
CA HIS A 216 24.98 -1.58 -4.07
C HIS A 216 24.47 -0.87 -5.34
N ASN A 217 24.89 0.38 -5.59
CA ASN A 217 24.50 1.11 -6.81
C ASN A 217 24.92 0.36 -8.10
N ASP A 218 26.07 -0.32 -8.09
CA ASP A 218 26.58 -1.11 -9.21
C ASP A 218 25.96 -2.52 -9.31
N SER A 219 25.15 -2.93 -8.33
CA SER A 219 24.52 -4.25 -8.27
C SER A 219 23.07 -4.18 -7.78
N PRO A 220 22.20 -3.46 -8.49
CA PRO A 220 20.85 -3.14 -8.03
C PRO A 220 20.02 -4.37 -7.66
N VAL A 221 20.08 -5.43 -8.44
CA VAL A 221 19.29 -6.66 -8.25
C VAL A 221 19.51 -7.30 -6.87
N THR A 222 20.70 -7.12 -6.29
CA THR A 222 21.07 -7.64 -4.97
C THR A 222 21.15 -6.54 -3.90
N GLY A 223 20.69 -5.34 -4.17
CA GLY A 223 20.81 -4.17 -3.29
C GLY A 223 19.98 -4.29 -2.00
N SER A 224 18.78 -4.85 -2.08
CA SER A 224 17.96 -5.16 -0.90
C SER A 224 18.37 -6.51 -0.33
N ARG A 225 18.97 -6.49 0.86
CA ARG A 225 19.54 -7.71 1.47
C ARG A 225 19.35 -7.74 3.00
N PRO A 226 18.08 -7.77 3.44
CA PRO A 226 17.77 -7.89 4.87
C PRO A 226 18.36 -9.19 5.43
N MET A 227 18.67 -9.21 6.70
CA MET A 227 19.30 -10.32 7.43
C MET A 227 20.68 -10.74 6.91
N SER A 228 21.24 -10.06 5.91
CA SER A 228 22.59 -10.30 5.42
C SER A 228 23.63 -9.58 6.27
N GLN A 229 24.80 -10.19 6.43
CA GLN A 229 25.95 -9.56 7.08
C GLN A 229 26.44 -8.28 6.35
N SER A 230 26.14 -8.19 5.05
CA SER A 230 26.44 -7.03 4.20
C SER A 230 25.24 -6.08 4.02
N ALA A 231 24.21 -6.17 4.84
CA ALA A 231 23.13 -5.19 4.86
C ALA A 231 23.67 -3.77 5.09
N SER A 232 23.14 -2.79 4.39
CA SER A 232 23.67 -1.41 4.44
C SER A 232 22.60 -0.33 4.28
N GLY A 233 21.35 -0.66 4.54
CA GLY A 233 20.21 0.20 4.37
C GLY A 233 19.18 -0.38 3.39
N PHE A 234 18.00 0.23 3.33
CA PHE A 234 16.95 -0.22 2.41
C PHE A 234 17.09 0.41 1.02
N VAL A 235 16.42 -0.19 0.04
CA VAL A 235 16.25 0.37 -1.30
C VAL A 235 14.88 1.06 -1.36
N PRO A 236 14.81 2.36 -1.68
CA PRO A 236 13.53 3.05 -1.80
C PRO A 236 12.70 2.43 -2.94
N ALA A 237 11.42 2.32 -2.71
CA ALA A 237 10.51 1.72 -3.68
C ALA A 237 9.10 2.32 -3.56
N SER A 238 8.25 1.96 -4.49
CA SER A 238 6.84 2.33 -4.53
C SER A 238 5.98 1.17 -5.00
N GLY A 239 4.69 1.32 -4.89
CA GLY A 239 3.72 0.31 -5.29
C GLY A 239 2.44 0.36 -4.47
N ALA A 240 1.63 -0.67 -4.61
CA ALA A 240 0.40 -0.85 -3.84
C ALA A 240 0.08 -2.32 -3.63
N GLY A 241 -0.57 -2.61 -2.50
CA GLY A 241 -1.17 -3.90 -2.21
C GLY A 241 -2.59 -3.72 -1.68
N ALA A 242 -3.50 -4.58 -2.08
CA ALA A 242 -4.90 -4.54 -1.70
C ALA A 242 -5.46 -5.92 -1.39
N LEU A 243 -6.33 -6.00 -0.39
CA LEU A 243 -7.09 -7.18 0.00
C LEU A 243 -8.57 -6.83 0.06
N VAL A 244 -9.43 -7.73 -0.39
CA VAL A 244 -10.85 -7.70 -0.05
C VAL A 244 -11.06 -8.60 1.16
N LEU A 245 -11.51 -8.01 2.26
CA LEU A 245 -11.93 -8.70 3.47
C LEU A 245 -13.45 -8.80 3.47
N GLU A 246 -13.99 -9.98 3.84
CA GLU A 246 -15.43 -10.20 3.93
C GLU A 246 -15.83 -10.96 5.19
N ASP A 247 -17.06 -10.72 5.64
CA ASP A 247 -17.76 -11.62 6.56
C ASP A 247 -17.81 -13.02 5.93
N MET A 248 -17.34 -14.03 6.65
CA MET A 248 -17.26 -15.41 6.14
C MET A 248 -18.63 -15.94 5.68
N GLU A 249 -19.70 -15.64 6.40
CA GLU A 249 -21.06 -16.10 6.01
C GLU A 249 -21.48 -15.46 4.68
N ALA A 250 -21.21 -14.17 4.51
CA ALA A 250 -21.51 -13.46 3.26
C ALA A 250 -20.64 -14.00 2.09
N ALA A 251 -19.36 -14.25 2.33
CA ALA A 251 -18.45 -14.84 1.33
C ALA A 251 -18.91 -16.24 0.89
N LEU A 252 -19.27 -17.10 1.84
CA LEU A 252 -19.77 -18.46 1.56
C LEU A 252 -21.10 -18.43 0.82
N ALA A 253 -22.03 -17.54 1.21
CA ALA A 253 -23.35 -17.42 0.60
C ALA A 253 -23.29 -17.07 -0.90
N ARG A 254 -22.26 -16.32 -1.33
CA ARG A 254 -22.05 -15.97 -2.76
C ARG A 254 -21.08 -16.93 -3.47
N GLY A 255 -20.58 -17.98 -2.81
CA GLY A 255 -19.62 -18.92 -3.38
C GLY A 255 -18.24 -18.33 -3.64
N ALA A 256 -17.81 -17.38 -2.83
CA ALA A 256 -16.50 -16.74 -2.96
C ALA A 256 -15.36 -17.74 -2.78
N ARG A 257 -14.28 -17.53 -3.53
CA ARG A 257 -12.99 -18.13 -3.19
C ARG A 257 -12.47 -17.50 -1.89
N ILE A 258 -12.05 -18.31 -0.95
CA ILE A 258 -11.44 -17.87 0.30
C ILE A 258 -9.95 -18.21 0.26
N TYR A 259 -9.09 -17.21 0.39
CA TYR A 259 -7.64 -17.39 0.45
C TYR A 259 -7.16 -17.74 1.86
N ALA A 260 -7.71 -17.04 2.86
CA ALA A 260 -7.32 -17.18 4.26
C ALA A 260 -8.41 -16.59 5.17
N GLU A 261 -8.34 -16.92 6.45
CA GLU A 261 -9.07 -16.24 7.53
C GLU A 261 -8.14 -15.29 8.27
N VAL A 262 -8.61 -14.09 8.57
CA VAL A 262 -7.92 -13.14 9.44
C VAL A 262 -8.36 -13.41 10.88
N LEU A 263 -7.47 -13.93 11.69
CA LEU A 263 -7.78 -14.34 13.06
C LEU A 263 -7.76 -13.18 14.06
N GLY A 264 -6.90 -12.19 13.82
CA GLY A 264 -6.74 -11.03 14.70
C GLY A 264 -5.50 -10.22 14.36
N GLY A 265 -5.18 -9.26 15.20
CA GLY A 265 -4.01 -8.41 15.07
C GLY A 265 -3.85 -7.48 16.28
N ASP A 266 -2.78 -6.72 16.31
CA ASP A 266 -2.51 -5.69 17.31
C ASP A 266 -1.66 -4.56 16.70
N LEU A 267 -1.81 -3.36 17.24
CA LEU A 267 -1.06 -2.16 16.89
C LEU A 267 -0.63 -1.42 18.15
N ASN A 268 0.60 -0.91 18.15
CA ASN A 268 1.04 0.01 19.18
C ASN A 268 2.03 1.05 18.61
N SER A 269 2.16 2.17 19.30
CA SER A 269 3.07 3.27 18.90
C SER A 269 4.53 3.02 19.24
N GLY A 270 4.85 1.97 19.98
CA GLY A 270 6.18 1.70 20.49
C GLY A 270 6.68 2.66 21.58
N GLY A 271 5.93 3.73 21.85
CA GLY A 271 6.26 4.72 22.88
C GLY A 271 7.52 5.54 22.58
N GLN A 272 8.20 5.37 21.50
CA GLN A 272 9.38 6.03 20.90
C GLN A 272 10.21 6.93 21.85
N ARG A 273 10.42 6.51 23.10
CA ARG A 273 11.22 7.22 24.10
C ARG A 273 12.40 6.37 24.54
N GLY A 274 13.57 6.94 24.47
CA GLY A 274 14.82 6.29 24.89
C GLY A 274 15.35 5.27 23.89
N LEU A 275 14.76 4.09 23.80
CA LEU A 275 15.31 2.96 23.03
C LEU A 275 14.75 2.80 21.59
N GLY A 276 13.78 3.62 21.18
CA GLY A 276 13.16 3.52 19.84
C GLY A 276 13.37 4.76 19.00
N THR A 277 13.58 4.57 17.70
CA THR A 277 13.62 5.63 16.67
C THR A 277 12.71 5.27 15.51
N LEU A 278 12.60 6.16 14.52
CA LEU A 278 11.81 5.90 13.31
C LEU A 278 12.24 4.61 12.58
N THR A 279 13.54 4.28 12.60
CA THR A 279 14.14 3.14 11.91
C THR A 279 14.58 1.99 12.83
N ALA A 280 14.45 2.18 14.13
CA ALA A 280 14.80 1.17 15.13
C ALA A 280 13.69 1.12 16.19
N PRO A 281 12.70 0.23 16.02
CA PRO A 281 11.57 0.14 16.94
C PRO A 281 12.02 -0.33 18.34
N ASN A 282 11.25 0.06 19.35
CA ASN A 282 11.45 -0.41 20.72
C ASN A 282 11.18 -1.94 20.79
N PRO A 283 12.18 -2.78 21.14
CA PRO A 283 12.00 -4.23 21.18
C PRO A 283 10.88 -4.71 22.11
N LEU A 284 10.68 -4.03 23.25
CA LEU A 284 9.61 -4.38 24.19
C LEU A 284 8.23 -4.12 23.58
N ALA A 285 8.08 -3.05 22.80
CA ALA A 285 6.84 -2.74 22.12
C ALA A 285 6.54 -3.76 21.00
N VAL A 286 7.56 -4.20 20.25
CA VAL A 286 7.43 -5.25 19.25
C VAL A 286 7.00 -6.56 19.91
N GLN A 287 7.64 -6.98 21.00
CA GLN A 287 7.27 -8.18 21.76
C GLN A 287 5.83 -8.09 22.27
N LYS A 288 5.44 -6.93 22.79
CA LYS A 288 4.07 -6.71 23.29
C LYS A 288 3.04 -6.79 22.17
N CYS A 289 3.32 -6.21 21.02
CA CYS A 289 2.46 -6.28 19.84
C CYS A 289 2.26 -7.74 19.39
N ILE A 290 3.35 -8.51 19.27
CA ILE A 290 3.29 -9.93 18.90
C ILE A 290 2.46 -10.73 19.92
N GLN A 291 2.71 -10.54 21.22
CA GLN A 291 1.94 -11.22 22.28
C GLN A 291 0.46 -10.90 22.22
N ASN A 292 0.12 -9.63 22.02
CA ASN A 292 -1.26 -9.19 21.91
C ASN A 292 -1.92 -9.74 20.63
N ALA A 293 -1.21 -9.72 19.50
CA ALA A 293 -1.71 -10.29 18.24
C ALA A 293 -2.02 -11.79 18.38
N MET A 294 -1.12 -12.58 18.99
CA MET A 294 -1.39 -14.00 19.27
C MET A 294 -2.59 -14.17 20.19
N LYS A 295 -2.68 -13.35 21.25
CA LYS A 295 -3.82 -13.39 22.20
C LYS A 295 -5.14 -13.06 21.52
N SER A 296 -5.19 -12.02 20.71
CA SER A 296 -6.41 -11.60 19.98
C SER A 296 -6.83 -12.63 18.93
N SER A 297 -5.86 -13.36 18.38
CA SER A 297 -6.08 -14.44 17.40
C SER A 297 -6.39 -15.78 18.04
N GLY A 298 -6.21 -15.95 19.36
CA GLY A 298 -6.42 -17.22 20.06
C GLY A 298 -5.40 -18.30 19.72
N ILE A 299 -4.19 -17.93 19.28
CA ILE A 299 -3.12 -18.85 18.87
C ILE A 299 -1.92 -18.78 19.81
N THR A 300 -1.06 -19.77 19.72
CA THR A 300 0.23 -19.87 20.41
C THR A 300 1.40 -19.80 19.43
N ALA A 301 2.60 -19.67 19.91
CA ALA A 301 3.81 -19.67 19.06
C ALA A 301 4.00 -20.96 18.26
N GLN A 302 3.47 -22.09 18.75
CA GLN A 302 3.53 -23.41 18.09
C GLN A 302 2.61 -23.49 16.86
N ASP A 303 1.62 -22.60 16.76
CA ASP A 303 0.68 -22.55 15.64
C ASP A 303 1.21 -21.68 14.49
N VAL A 304 2.40 -21.05 14.65
CA VAL A 304 3.00 -20.15 13.66
C VAL A 304 4.02 -20.90 12.81
N ASP A 305 3.70 -21.11 11.54
CA ASP A 305 4.61 -21.75 10.57
C ASP A 305 5.53 -20.73 9.87
N VAL A 306 5.04 -19.51 9.61
CA VAL A 306 5.76 -18.50 8.82
C VAL A 306 5.61 -17.10 9.45
N ILE A 307 6.72 -16.38 9.50
CA ILE A 307 6.76 -14.96 9.87
C ILE A 307 7.21 -14.15 8.66
N ASN A 308 6.33 -13.29 8.13
CA ASN A 308 6.69 -12.29 7.13
C ASN A 308 7.06 -10.98 7.83
N GLY A 309 8.34 -10.69 7.94
CA GLY A 309 8.86 -9.55 8.68
C GLY A 309 9.01 -8.29 7.83
N HIS A 310 8.78 -7.13 8.46
CA HIS A 310 9.18 -5.84 7.89
C HIS A 310 10.70 -5.65 8.07
N LEU A 311 11.48 -6.27 7.20
CA LEU A 311 12.94 -6.32 7.26
C LEU A 311 13.54 -5.33 6.27
N THR A 312 13.94 -4.17 6.74
CA THR A 312 14.39 -3.04 5.90
C THR A 312 15.90 -3.04 5.61
N ALA A 313 16.67 -3.96 6.18
CA ALA A 313 18.13 -3.98 6.08
C ALA A 313 18.85 -2.75 6.70
N THR A 314 18.15 -2.02 7.57
CA THR A 314 18.69 -0.89 8.35
C THR A 314 19.29 -1.32 9.67
#